data_286a71e97cda7ba4eb850f27a6d7a219
#
_entry.id   286a71e97cda7ba4eb850f27a6d7a219
#
_cell.length_a   1.000
_cell.length_b   1.000
_cell.length_c   1.000
_cell.angle_alpha   90.00
_cell.angle_beta   90.00
_cell.angle_gamma   90.00
#
_symmetry.space_group_name_H-M   'P 1'
#
loop_
_entity.id
_entity.type
_entity.pdbx_description
1 polymer ?
#
loop_
_entity_poly.entity_id
_entity_poly.type
_entity_poly.pdbx_seq_one_letter_code
_entity_poly.pdbx_strand_id
1 'polypeptide(L)'
;MCGKKICKLEEIIEPSPSNIKPICEKFGQCGGCTYLNLDYEKQIEYKEKAILKLLNDEGICYEKFLGIAKSPNQFSYRNKMEFSFGDEIKGGQLELGLHKKGNPFGVVPTYDCHLVNEDFKKIMKATIEYFRNENAVPYNLKNHVGFLRNLILREGKNEIMVCLVTSSQNEINSNDFVDLLLKLSLNKKITSILHVVSDFLSDAIQTNKFEILYGKDTIEEELFGLKFKINLFSFFQTNTDGMKILYQKVKDKIKNVDGVILDLYSGIGTIGQVISQENSGKVIGIEIVEDAVKMAKENAKLNNLDCEFIVGDVTKVVRDIKEKIDFIIVDPPRAGITRKGVEDICSFNPKNIIYVSCNPKTLIEDLKIFLRNEYFIKTIECVDMFPNTHHVETVVLMSRVEK
;
A
#
# COMPACT_ATOMS: atom_id res chain seq x y z
N MET A 1 -11.65 -33.14 8.35
CA MET A 1 -10.83 -31.91 8.57
C MET A 1 -9.38 -32.27 8.28
N CYS A 2 -8.84 -31.85 7.15
CA CYS A 2 -7.41 -32.08 6.87
C CYS A 2 -6.63 -30.97 7.59
N GLY A 3 -5.92 -31.30 8.67
CA GLY A 3 -5.13 -30.34 9.44
C GLY A 3 -4.02 -29.75 8.56
N LYS A 4 -3.85 -28.43 8.55
CA LYS A 4 -2.69 -27.76 7.92
C LYS A 4 -1.42 -28.36 8.53
N LYS A 5 -0.61 -29.04 7.72
CA LYS A 5 0.74 -29.43 8.14
C LYS A 5 1.60 -28.16 8.17
N ILE A 6 2.10 -27.81 9.32
CA ILE A 6 3.09 -26.74 9.49
C ILE A 6 4.46 -27.38 9.45
N CYS A 7 5.25 -27.05 8.43
CA CYS A 7 6.64 -27.45 8.34
C CYS A 7 7.55 -26.29 8.76
N LYS A 8 8.54 -26.57 9.59
CA LYS A 8 9.60 -25.62 9.95
C LYS A 8 10.88 -26.04 9.20
N LEU A 9 11.51 -25.07 8.53
CA LEU A 9 12.84 -25.31 7.95
C LEU A 9 13.84 -25.41 9.09
N GLU A 10 14.54 -26.53 9.22
CA GLU A 10 15.57 -26.73 10.24
C GLU A 10 16.96 -26.48 9.66
N GLU A 11 17.26 -27.03 8.48
CA GLU A 11 18.56 -26.92 7.83
C GLU A 11 18.42 -26.92 6.31
N ILE A 12 19.31 -26.20 5.63
CA ILE A 12 19.47 -26.26 4.17
C ILE A 12 20.71 -27.13 3.90
N ILE A 13 20.48 -28.36 3.49
CA ILE A 13 21.57 -29.32 3.16
C ILE A 13 22.24 -28.91 1.85
N GLU A 14 21.43 -28.53 0.84
CA GLU A 14 21.90 -28.07 -0.46
C GLU A 14 21.09 -26.82 -0.87
N PRO A 15 21.76 -25.66 -1.05
CA PRO A 15 21.06 -24.45 -1.49
C PRO A 15 20.61 -24.58 -2.95
N SER A 16 19.41 -24.06 -3.26
CA SER A 16 18.96 -23.94 -4.65
C SER A 16 19.98 -23.17 -5.50
N PRO A 17 20.23 -23.56 -6.76
CA PRO A 17 21.08 -22.78 -7.68
C PRO A 17 20.61 -21.33 -7.88
N SER A 18 19.34 -21.04 -7.60
CA SER A 18 18.78 -19.68 -7.66
C SER A 18 19.02 -18.88 -6.38
N ASN A 19 19.60 -19.48 -5.34
CA ASN A 19 19.84 -18.80 -4.06
C ASN A 19 21.08 -17.92 -4.17
N ILE A 20 20.92 -16.63 -3.89
CA ILE A 20 22.02 -15.67 -3.80
C ILE A 20 22.21 -15.21 -2.35
N LYS A 21 23.41 -14.74 -2.02
CA LYS A 21 23.65 -14.12 -0.71
C LYS A 21 22.87 -12.80 -0.61
N PRO A 22 21.95 -12.67 0.36
CA PRO A 22 21.21 -11.42 0.54
C PRO A 22 22.16 -10.26 0.86
N ILE A 23 21.92 -9.08 0.29
CA ILE A 23 22.67 -7.86 0.61
C ILE A 23 22.33 -7.31 2.01
N CYS A 24 21.19 -7.67 2.56
CA CYS A 24 20.71 -7.23 3.87
C CYS A 24 21.07 -8.26 4.95
N GLU A 25 21.85 -7.85 5.93
CA GLU A 25 22.26 -8.72 7.05
C GLU A 25 21.08 -9.12 7.95
N LYS A 26 19.98 -8.35 7.93
CA LYS A 26 18.77 -8.62 8.70
C LYS A 26 17.76 -9.48 7.95
N PHE A 27 18.13 -9.97 6.74
CA PHE A 27 17.24 -10.87 5.98
C PHE A 27 16.92 -12.14 6.78
N GLY A 28 15.64 -12.51 6.79
CA GLY A 28 15.15 -13.64 7.58
C GLY A 28 14.86 -13.33 9.06
N GLN A 29 15.36 -12.23 9.59
CA GLN A 29 15.11 -11.76 10.96
C GLN A 29 13.89 -10.83 11.01
N CYS A 30 13.85 -9.77 10.20
CA CYS A 30 12.71 -8.88 10.08
C CYS A 30 11.67 -9.39 9.06
N GLY A 31 10.44 -8.90 9.16
CA GLY A 31 9.33 -9.29 8.30
C GLY A 31 9.30 -8.61 6.91
N GLY A 32 10.25 -7.74 6.58
CA GLY A 32 10.16 -6.85 5.42
C GLY A 32 10.37 -7.53 4.06
N CYS A 33 11.27 -8.53 3.97
CA CYS A 33 11.61 -9.20 2.73
C CYS A 33 11.44 -10.71 2.84
N THR A 34 11.00 -11.36 1.74
CA THR A 34 10.84 -12.83 1.67
C THR A 34 11.61 -13.45 0.52
N TYR A 35 12.02 -12.67 -0.49
CA TYR A 35 12.68 -13.13 -1.71
C TYR A 35 14.06 -12.49 -1.95
N LEU A 36 14.61 -11.77 -0.97
CA LEU A 36 15.90 -11.08 -1.12
C LEU A 36 17.09 -12.03 -1.35
N ASN A 37 16.93 -13.32 -1.07
CA ASN A 37 17.88 -14.38 -1.37
C ASN A 37 17.71 -14.98 -2.78
N LEU A 38 16.92 -14.35 -3.64
CA LEU A 38 16.72 -14.75 -5.04
C LEU A 38 17.15 -13.62 -5.96
N ASP A 39 17.77 -13.98 -7.09
CA ASP A 39 17.95 -13.06 -8.19
C ASP A 39 16.62 -12.45 -8.64
N TYR A 40 16.62 -11.18 -9.05
CA TYR A 40 15.38 -10.47 -9.33
C TYR A 40 14.58 -11.11 -10.47
N GLU A 41 15.26 -11.63 -11.50
CA GLU A 41 14.58 -12.36 -12.58
C GLU A 41 13.87 -13.61 -12.03
N LYS A 42 14.48 -14.29 -11.09
CA LYS A 42 13.88 -15.45 -10.44
C LYS A 42 12.70 -15.08 -9.52
N GLN A 43 12.75 -13.91 -8.88
CA GLN A 43 11.61 -13.40 -8.13
C GLN A 43 10.39 -13.23 -9.04
N ILE A 44 10.57 -12.62 -10.22
CA ILE A 44 9.53 -12.42 -11.24
C ILE A 44 8.99 -13.77 -11.73
N GLU A 45 9.88 -14.69 -12.10
CA GLU A 45 9.51 -16.04 -12.56
C GLU A 45 8.66 -16.78 -11.51
N TYR A 46 9.05 -16.72 -10.23
CA TYR A 46 8.30 -17.39 -9.16
C TYR A 46 6.93 -16.74 -8.91
N LYS A 47 6.85 -15.42 -8.95
CA LYS A 47 5.58 -14.70 -8.84
C LYS A 47 4.64 -15.08 -9.99
N GLU A 48 5.14 -15.10 -11.22
CA GLU A 48 4.36 -15.50 -12.40
C GLU A 48 3.86 -16.93 -12.29
N LYS A 49 4.75 -17.87 -11.98
CA LYS A 49 4.38 -19.29 -11.78
C LYS A 49 3.33 -19.46 -10.68
N ALA A 50 3.44 -18.70 -9.60
CA ALA A 50 2.48 -18.77 -8.50
C ALA A 50 1.09 -18.29 -8.92
N ILE A 51 0.98 -17.21 -9.71
CA ILE A 51 -0.28 -16.71 -10.24
C ILE A 51 -0.88 -17.71 -11.24
N LEU A 52 -0.09 -18.16 -12.22
CA LEU A 52 -0.56 -19.12 -13.22
C LEU A 52 -1.01 -20.44 -12.59
N LYS A 53 -0.25 -20.91 -11.60
CA LYS A 53 -0.65 -22.11 -10.85
C LYS A 53 -1.98 -21.90 -10.13
N LEU A 54 -2.16 -20.77 -9.46
CA LEU A 54 -3.40 -20.46 -8.75
C LEU A 54 -4.60 -20.40 -9.70
N LEU A 55 -4.45 -19.71 -10.84
CA LEU A 55 -5.50 -19.63 -11.87
C LEU A 55 -5.88 -21.03 -12.40
N ASN A 56 -4.89 -21.88 -12.67
CA ASN A 56 -5.10 -23.23 -13.19
C ASN A 56 -5.73 -24.15 -12.13
N ASP A 57 -5.22 -24.16 -10.90
CA ASP A 57 -5.73 -25.00 -9.81
C ASP A 57 -7.21 -24.69 -9.50
N GLU A 58 -7.64 -23.44 -9.69
CA GLU A 58 -9.00 -22.95 -9.43
C GLU A 58 -9.90 -22.94 -10.69
N GLY A 59 -9.37 -23.40 -11.83
CA GLY A 59 -10.12 -23.53 -13.08
C GLY A 59 -10.58 -22.20 -13.68
N ILE A 60 -9.84 -21.11 -13.47
CA ILE A 60 -10.17 -19.80 -14.00
C ILE A 60 -9.77 -19.74 -15.48
N CYS A 61 -10.78 -19.61 -16.36
CA CYS A 61 -10.58 -19.42 -17.79
C CYS A 61 -10.37 -17.95 -18.14
N TYR A 62 -9.39 -17.66 -19.01
CA TYR A 62 -9.08 -16.31 -19.51
C TYR A 62 -8.57 -16.40 -20.95
N GLU A 63 -8.72 -15.30 -21.74
CA GLU A 63 -8.24 -15.31 -23.12
C GLU A 63 -6.71 -15.14 -23.19
N LYS A 64 -6.15 -14.19 -22.39
CA LYS A 64 -4.73 -13.88 -22.46
C LYS A 64 -4.13 -13.52 -21.11
N PHE A 65 -3.00 -14.14 -20.78
CA PHE A 65 -2.11 -13.73 -19.70
C PHE A 65 -0.95 -12.90 -20.31
N LEU A 66 -0.72 -11.68 -19.80
CA LEU A 66 0.23 -10.72 -20.37
C LEU A 66 1.55 -10.65 -19.60
N GLY A 67 1.78 -11.54 -18.63
CA GLY A 67 2.99 -11.61 -17.83
C GLY A 67 3.02 -10.62 -16.66
N ILE A 68 4.22 -10.44 -16.09
CA ILE A 68 4.49 -9.52 -14.98
C ILE A 68 5.41 -8.40 -15.43
N ALA A 69 4.96 -7.15 -15.28
CA ALA A 69 5.82 -5.98 -15.42
C ALA A 69 6.69 -5.83 -14.17
N LYS A 70 7.99 -5.63 -14.38
CA LYS A 70 8.97 -5.43 -13.31
C LYS A 70 8.83 -4.03 -12.70
N SER A 71 9.17 -3.90 -11.42
CA SER A 71 9.41 -2.60 -10.82
C SER A 71 10.65 -1.94 -11.44
N PRO A 72 10.65 -0.64 -11.71
CA PRO A 72 11.83 0.06 -12.18
C PRO A 72 12.99 -0.01 -11.19
N ASN A 73 12.67 -0.01 -9.89
CA ASN A 73 13.62 -0.05 -8.80
C ASN A 73 13.36 -1.26 -7.92
N GLN A 74 14.39 -2.10 -7.73
CA GLN A 74 14.35 -3.23 -6.81
C GLN A 74 14.56 -2.80 -5.36
N PHE A 75 15.23 -1.67 -5.13
CA PHE A 75 15.61 -1.10 -3.85
C PHE A 75 15.17 0.37 -3.77
N SER A 76 15.13 0.91 -2.56
CA SER A 76 14.79 2.32 -2.28
C SER A 76 13.46 2.78 -2.91
N TYR A 77 12.54 1.84 -3.12
CA TYR A 77 11.27 2.13 -3.79
C TYR A 77 10.15 2.53 -2.84
N ARG A 78 10.29 2.25 -1.54
CA ARG A 78 9.24 2.55 -0.58
C ARG A 78 9.22 4.04 -0.21
N ASN A 79 8.13 4.69 -0.57
CA ASN A 79 7.84 6.08 -0.23
C ASN A 79 7.12 6.24 1.12
N LYS A 80 6.71 5.14 1.77
CA LYS A 80 6.14 5.13 3.12
C LYS A 80 6.65 3.92 3.88
N MET A 81 7.12 4.15 5.10
CA MET A 81 7.45 3.10 6.06
C MET A 81 6.99 3.50 7.45
N GLU A 82 6.54 2.50 8.19
CA GLU A 82 6.21 2.57 9.59
C GLU A 82 7.22 1.69 10.34
N PHE A 83 8.03 2.33 11.17
CA PHE A 83 9.03 1.68 12.01
C PHE A 83 8.53 1.65 13.44
N SER A 84 8.75 0.54 14.14
CA SER A 84 8.35 0.38 15.53
C SER A 84 9.54 0.64 16.46
N PHE A 85 9.28 1.32 17.57
CA PHE A 85 10.21 1.37 18.69
C PHE A 85 10.06 0.11 19.53
N GLY A 86 11.17 -0.42 20.04
CA GLY A 86 11.16 -1.62 20.85
C GLY A 86 12.54 -2.03 21.30
N ASP A 87 12.68 -3.30 21.66
CA ASP A 87 13.96 -3.92 21.93
C ASP A 87 14.19 -5.14 21.01
N GLU A 88 15.43 -5.43 20.66
CA GLU A 88 15.78 -6.64 19.90
C GLU A 88 15.77 -7.87 20.83
N ILE A 89 16.20 -7.67 22.08
CA ILE A 89 16.21 -8.64 23.15
C ILE A 89 15.48 -7.99 24.35
N LYS A 90 14.58 -8.72 24.98
CA LYS A 90 13.77 -8.22 26.09
C LYS A 90 14.62 -7.53 27.16
N GLY A 91 14.31 -6.25 27.43
CA GLY A 91 15.06 -5.41 28.36
C GLY A 91 16.41 -4.91 27.83
N GLY A 92 16.64 -5.03 26.54
CA GLY A 92 17.81 -4.49 25.85
C GLY A 92 17.72 -3.00 25.60
N GLN A 93 18.65 -2.49 24.78
CA GLN A 93 18.68 -1.10 24.37
C GLN A 93 17.44 -0.76 23.53
N LEU A 94 16.98 0.50 23.63
CA LEU A 94 15.94 1.02 22.75
C LEU A 94 16.40 0.95 21.29
N GLU A 95 15.59 0.33 20.45
CA GLU A 95 15.82 0.17 19.02
C GLU A 95 14.66 0.72 18.20
N LEU A 96 14.93 1.02 16.93
CA LEU A 96 13.95 1.45 15.95
C LEU A 96 14.09 0.61 14.68
N GLY A 97 13.01 -0.01 14.23
CA GLY A 97 13.08 -0.88 13.08
C GLY A 97 11.77 -1.59 12.75
N LEU A 98 11.87 -2.82 12.26
CA LEU A 98 10.72 -3.63 11.88
C LEU A 98 10.53 -4.79 12.85
N HIS A 99 9.30 -5.24 13.00
CA HIS A 99 9.00 -6.41 13.83
C HIS A 99 9.77 -7.65 13.37
N LYS A 100 10.19 -8.43 14.33
CA LYS A 100 10.86 -9.70 14.11
C LYS A 100 9.92 -10.69 13.45
N LYS A 101 10.38 -11.39 12.42
CA LYS A 101 9.58 -12.39 11.71
C LYS A 101 9.03 -13.44 12.68
N GLY A 102 7.69 -13.58 12.71
CA GLY A 102 7.01 -14.51 13.61
C GLY A 102 6.96 -14.09 15.08
N ASN A 103 7.46 -12.91 15.43
CA ASN A 103 7.37 -12.37 16.80
C ASN A 103 7.07 -10.86 16.76
N PRO A 104 5.80 -10.46 16.95
CA PRO A 104 5.40 -9.05 16.88
C PRO A 104 5.89 -8.21 18.07
N PHE A 105 6.49 -8.81 19.09
CA PHE A 105 6.96 -8.11 20.29
C PHE A 105 8.45 -7.73 20.25
N GLY A 106 9.20 -8.30 19.32
CA GLY A 106 10.61 -7.96 19.14
C GLY A 106 10.81 -7.05 17.93
N VAL A 107 11.70 -6.06 18.05
CA VAL A 107 12.05 -5.12 16.98
C VAL A 107 13.47 -5.42 16.51
N VAL A 108 13.62 -5.63 15.21
CA VAL A 108 14.94 -5.77 14.55
C VAL A 108 15.36 -4.39 14.08
N PRO A 109 16.52 -3.85 14.53
CA PRO A 109 17.01 -2.56 14.06
C PRO A 109 17.27 -2.62 12.54
N THR A 110 16.67 -1.67 11.80
CA THR A 110 16.70 -1.67 10.32
C THR A 110 17.22 -0.33 9.76
N TYR A 111 18.22 0.25 10.39
CA TYR A 111 18.81 1.55 10.00
C TYR A 111 19.43 1.58 8.60
N ASP A 112 19.75 0.42 8.06
CA ASP A 112 20.34 0.27 6.73
C ASP A 112 19.39 -0.51 5.79
N CYS A 113 18.08 -0.39 6.01
CA CYS A 113 17.08 -1.05 5.19
C CYS A 113 17.20 -0.63 3.72
N HIS A 114 17.34 -1.60 2.82
CA HIS A 114 17.47 -1.36 1.38
C HIS A 114 16.13 -1.04 0.69
N LEU A 115 14.99 -1.16 1.37
CA LEU A 115 13.69 -0.83 0.80
C LEU A 115 13.41 0.67 0.80
N VAL A 116 14.11 1.45 1.65
CA VAL A 116 13.94 2.89 1.81
C VAL A 116 15.19 3.66 1.36
N ASN A 117 15.00 4.93 1.05
CA ASN A 117 16.09 5.83 0.64
C ASN A 117 17.00 6.26 1.80
N GLU A 118 18.08 6.97 1.48
CA GLU A 118 19.06 7.44 2.46
C GLU A 118 18.51 8.50 3.43
N ASP A 119 17.52 9.30 3.01
CA ASP A 119 16.93 10.30 3.89
C ASP A 119 16.17 9.63 5.05
N PHE A 120 15.41 8.57 4.76
CA PHE A 120 14.73 7.81 5.81
C PHE A 120 15.72 7.17 6.79
N LYS A 121 16.84 6.64 6.30
CA LYS A 121 17.89 6.06 7.15
C LYS A 121 18.50 7.11 8.08
N LYS A 122 18.78 8.32 7.57
CA LYS A 122 19.31 9.45 8.37
C LYS A 122 18.31 9.89 9.44
N ILE A 123 17.03 10.03 9.08
CA ILE A 123 15.97 10.38 10.02
C ILE A 123 15.84 9.34 11.12
N MET A 124 15.84 8.04 10.76
CA MET A 124 15.79 6.95 11.75
C MET A 124 16.96 7.00 12.73
N LYS A 125 18.20 7.15 12.21
CA LYS A 125 19.42 7.20 13.04
C LYS A 125 19.39 8.39 14.00
N ALA A 126 19.04 9.58 13.51
CA ALA A 126 18.91 10.77 14.36
C ALA A 126 17.82 10.62 15.42
N THR A 127 16.65 10.08 15.02
CA THR A 127 15.53 9.86 15.93
C THR A 127 15.88 8.90 17.07
N ILE A 128 16.51 7.76 16.75
CA ILE A 128 16.83 6.77 17.79
C ILE A 128 17.92 7.29 18.74
N GLU A 129 18.93 8.00 18.24
CA GLU A 129 19.97 8.61 19.08
C GLU A 129 19.38 9.65 20.02
N TYR A 130 18.46 10.50 19.53
CA TYR A 130 17.77 11.48 20.36
C TYR A 130 17.03 10.80 21.52
N PHE A 131 16.18 9.82 21.26
CA PHE A 131 15.40 9.18 22.30
C PHE A 131 16.22 8.28 23.23
N ARG A 132 17.35 7.75 22.80
CA ARG A 132 18.31 7.08 23.67
C ARG A 132 18.94 8.07 24.69
N ASN A 133 19.30 9.26 24.25
CA ASN A 133 19.84 10.31 25.13
C ASN A 133 18.80 10.80 26.15
N GLU A 134 17.52 10.83 25.74
CA GLU A 134 16.39 11.16 26.62
C GLU A 134 15.99 9.98 27.55
N ASN A 135 16.64 8.81 27.45
CA ASN A 135 16.27 7.59 28.17
C ASN A 135 14.80 7.21 27.98
N ALA A 136 14.24 7.47 26.80
CA ALA A 136 12.85 7.18 26.50
C ALA A 136 12.57 5.68 26.43
N VAL A 137 11.40 5.25 26.89
CA VAL A 137 11.01 3.85 27.01
C VAL A 137 10.07 3.49 25.87
N PRO A 138 10.27 2.36 25.15
CA PRO A 138 9.33 1.91 24.13
C PRO A 138 8.03 1.41 24.78
N TYR A 139 6.90 1.62 24.08
CA TYR A 139 5.60 1.11 24.53
C TYR A 139 5.55 -0.42 24.36
N ASN A 140 5.24 -1.09 25.44
CA ASN A 140 5.16 -2.55 25.46
C ASN A 140 3.72 -3.02 25.25
N LEU A 141 3.48 -3.71 24.13
CA LEU A 141 2.16 -4.22 23.75
C LEU A 141 1.56 -5.28 24.68
N LYS A 142 2.34 -5.84 25.63
CA LYS A 142 1.83 -6.86 26.58
C LYS A 142 1.29 -6.28 27.87
N ASN A 143 2.01 -5.31 28.45
CA ASN A 143 1.64 -4.68 29.73
C ASN A 143 1.10 -3.26 29.55
N HIS A 144 1.11 -2.74 28.31
CA HIS A 144 0.59 -1.43 27.94
C HIS A 144 1.27 -0.27 28.67
N VAL A 145 2.58 -0.40 28.94
CA VAL A 145 3.39 0.60 29.61
C VAL A 145 4.52 1.04 28.69
N GLY A 146 4.84 2.33 28.71
CA GLY A 146 5.91 2.94 27.91
C GLY A 146 5.39 4.06 27.03
N PHE A 147 6.29 4.74 26.33
CA PHE A 147 6.00 5.98 25.63
C PHE A 147 6.06 5.86 24.10
N LEU A 148 7.22 5.47 23.56
CA LEU A 148 7.46 5.47 22.10
C LEU A 148 6.81 4.26 21.43
N ARG A 149 6.01 4.52 20.38
CA ARG A 149 5.35 3.48 19.60
C ARG A 149 5.94 3.32 18.21
N ASN A 150 5.73 4.30 17.34
CA ASN A 150 6.13 4.19 15.92
C ASN A 150 6.76 5.50 15.43
N LEU A 151 7.62 5.37 14.44
CA LEU A 151 8.06 6.45 13.55
C LEU A 151 7.53 6.15 12.16
N ILE A 152 6.64 7.00 11.66
CA ILE A 152 6.13 6.89 10.28
C ILE A 152 6.86 7.91 9.43
N LEU A 153 7.49 7.43 8.38
CA LEU A 153 8.13 8.26 7.37
C LEU A 153 7.39 8.14 6.06
N ARG A 154 7.09 9.25 5.44
CA ARG A 154 6.45 9.31 4.14
C ARG A 154 7.12 10.37 3.28
N GLU A 155 7.37 10.05 2.02
CA GLU A 155 7.90 11.03 1.07
C GLU A 155 6.96 11.25 -0.11
N GLY A 156 6.96 12.47 -0.61
CA GLY A 156 6.41 12.85 -1.89
C GLY A 156 7.52 13.19 -2.89
N LYS A 157 7.18 13.90 -3.96
CA LYS A 157 8.14 14.25 -5.02
C LYS A 157 9.40 14.93 -4.49
N ASN A 158 9.26 15.95 -3.64
CA ASN A 158 10.38 16.72 -3.08
C ASN A 158 10.26 16.93 -1.56
N GLU A 159 9.36 16.26 -0.92
CA GLU A 159 8.95 16.52 0.46
C GLU A 159 9.01 15.27 1.30
N ILE A 160 9.25 15.44 2.60
CA ILE A 160 9.21 14.37 3.59
C ILE A 160 8.25 14.79 4.71
N MET A 161 7.39 13.87 5.09
CA MET A 161 6.58 13.90 6.29
C MET A 161 7.16 12.93 7.30
N VAL A 162 7.38 13.39 8.51
CA VAL A 162 7.79 12.61 9.67
C VAL A 162 6.66 12.62 10.67
N CYS A 163 6.24 11.46 11.14
CA CYS A 163 5.26 11.37 12.21
C CYS A 163 5.79 10.49 13.34
N LEU A 164 5.86 11.07 14.52
CA LEU A 164 6.12 10.33 15.75
C LEU A 164 4.80 9.89 16.37
N VAL A 165 4.71 8.62 16.74
CA VAL A 165 3.56 8.06 17.45
C VAL A 165 4.00 7.67 18.85
N THR A 166 3.29 8.16 19.86
CA THR A 166 3.56 7.87 21.27
C THR A 166 2.28 7.42 21.99
N SER A 167 2.42 6.93 23.21
CA SER A 167 1.32 6.88 24.17
C SER A 167 1.17 8.22 24.90
N SER A 168 0.10 8.37 25.67
CA SER A 168 -0.12 9.53 26.56
C SER A 168 0.66 9.46 27.87
N GLN A 169 1.50 8.42 28.09
CA GLN A 169 2.15 8.16 29.38
C GLN A 169 3.39 9.03 29.66
N ASN A 170 3.85 9.78 28.68
CA ASN A 170 4.93 10.77 28.85
C ASN A 170 4.76 11.90 27.84
N GLU A 171 5.58 12.93 27.93
CA GLU A 171 5.59 14.08 27.02
C GLU A 171 6.86 14.11 26.19
N ILE A 172 6.79 14.72 25.01
CA ILE A 172 7.93 14.98 24.14
C ILE A 172 8.34 16.44 24.26
N ASN A 173 9.65 16.71 24.29
CA ASN A 173 10.16 18.05 23.97
C ASN A 173 10.10 18.26 22.45
N SER A 174 8.95 18.73 21.97
CA SER A 174 8.67 18.84 20.54
C SER A 174 9.62 19.83 19.85
N ASN A 175 10.04 20.91 20.50
CA ASN A 175 10.95 21.89 19.90
C ASN A 175 12.33 21.29 19.62
N ASP A 176 12.92 20.58 20.56
CA ASP A 176 14.24 19.98 20.39
C ASP A 176 14.21 18.86 19.35
N PHE A 177 13.12 18.07 19.30
CA PHE A 177 12.95 17.03 18.28
C PHE A 177 12.79 17.63 16.89
N VAL A 178 11.98 18.67 16.74
CA VAL A 178 11.82 19.40 15.46
C VAL A 178 13.14 19.98 15.01
N ASP A 179 13.84 20.70 15.90
CA ASP A 179 15.14 21.31 15.62
C ASP A 179 16.20 20.30 15.18
N LEU A 180 16.22 19.13 15.82
CA LEU A 180 17.09 18.02 15.43
C LEU A 180 16.83 17.59 13.99
N LEU A 181 15.56 17.33 13.65
CA LEU A 181 15.19 16.83 12.33
C LEU A 181 15.45 17.85 11.21
N LEU A 182 15.20 19.14 11.48
CA LEU A 182 15.41 20.21 10.50
C LEU A 182 16.90 20.52 10.24
N LYS A 183 17.81 20.12 11.12
CA LYS A 183 19.26 20.26 10.94
C LYS A 183 19.87 19.14 10.09
N LEU A 184 19.11 18.08 9.75
CA LEU A 184 19.62 16.98 8.95
C LEU A 184 19.90 17.40 7.51
N SER A 185 21.05 16.96 6.99
CA SER A 185 21.40 17.13 5.57
C SER A 185 20.72 16.03 4.76
N LEU A 186 19.56 16.34 4.19
CA LEU A 186 18.71 15.44 3.42
C LEU A 186 18.66 15.87 1.95
N ASN A 187 18.32 14.93 1.05
CA ASN A 187 18.08 15.22 -0.37
C ASN A 187 16.73 15.92 -0.59
N LYS A 188 15.69 15.51 0.16
CA LYS A 188 14.36 16.12 0.15
C LYS A 188 14.15 16.94 1.43
N LYS A 189 13.23 17.91 1.38
CA LYS A 189 12.93 18.75 2.53
C LYS A 189 11.91 18.10 3.46
N ILE A 190 12.14 18.14 4.76
CA ILE A 190 11.08 17.89 5.73
C ILE A 190 10.14 19.09 5.69
N THR A 191 8.91 18.89 5.27
CA THR A 191 7.86 19.91 5.17
C THR A 191 6.71 19.66 6.13
N SER A 192 6.73 18.53 6.82
CA SER A 192 5.71 18.11 7.77
C SER A 192 6.34 17.29 8.89
N ILE A 193 6.15 17.71 10.14
CA ILE A 193 6.45 16.91 11.33
C ILE A 193 5.18 16.86 12.15
N LEU A 194 4.69 15.65 12.38
CA LEU A 194 3.44 15.38 13.05
C LEU A 194 3.66 14.54 14.31
N HIS A 195 2.79 14.71 15.28
CA HIS A 195 2.75 13.89 16.47
C HIS A 195 1.35 13.28 16.62
N VAL A 196 1.32 11.98 16.87
CA VAL A 196 0.09 11.22 17.13
C VAL A 196 0.19 10.61 18.52
N VAL A 197 -0.78 10.87 19.37
CA VAL A 197 -0.95 10.16 20.64
C VAL A 197 -1.93 9.02 20.43
N SER A 198 -1.50 7.80 20.71
CA SER A 198 -2.30 6.59 20.53
C SER A 198 -2.17 5.68 21.75
N ASP A 199 -3.26 5.51 22.50
CA ASP A 199 -3.36 4.62 23.65
C ASP A 199 -4.07 3.30 23.33
N PHE A 200 -4.24 2.99 22.03
CA PHE A 200 -4.83 1.72 21.63
C PHE A 200 -3.95 0.53 22.04
N LEU A 201 -4.60 -0.55 22.46
CA LEU A 201 -3.92 -1.75 22.91
C LEU A 201 -3.22 -2.51 21.79
N SER A 202 -3.72 -2.39 20.55
CA SER A 202 -3.09 -2.96 19.37
C SER A 202 -1.96 -2.06 18.86
N ASP A 203 -1.07 -2.62 18.02
CA ASP A 203 -0.01 -1.88 17.36
C ASP A 203 -0.53 -0.94 16.24
N ALA A 204 -1.75 -1.19 15.78
CA ALA A 204 -2.38 -0.35 14.74
C ALA A 204 -2.75 1.04 15.29
N ILE A 205 -2.45 2.07 14.50
CA ILE A 205 -2.86 3.44 14.80
C ILE A 205 -4.33 3.59 14.41
N GLN A 206 -5.21 3.71 15.41
CA GLN A 206 -6.66 3.80 15.23
C GLN A 206 -7.19 5.21 15.55
N THR A 207 -6.48 6.22 15.13
CA THR A 207 -6.89 7.62 15.27
C THR A 207 -6.57 8.38 13.98
N ASN A 208 -7.39 9.37 13.65
CA ASN A 208 -7.12 10.35 12.61
C ASN A 208 -6.72 11.73 13.19
N LYS A 209 -6.53 11.80 14.52
CA LYS A 209 -6.10 13.04 15.18
C LYS A 209 -4.58 13.06 15.28
N PHE A 210 -3.99 14.19 14.93
CA PHE A 210 -2.57 14.47 15.05
C PHE A 210 -2.35 15.93 15.38
N GLU A 211 -1.22 16.23 15.98
CA GLU A 211 -0.71 17.57 16.18
C GLU A 211 0.33 17.90 15.10
N ILE A 212 0.31 19.09 14.55
CA ILE A 212 1.34 19.58 13.62
C ILE A 212 2.43 20.26 14.46
N LEU A 213 3.58 19.59 14.57
CA LEU A 213 4.74 20.15 15.27
C LEU A 213 5.50 21.13 14.36
N TYR A 214 5.49 20.88 13.04
CA TYR A 214 6.14 21.75 12.07
C TYR A 214 5.49 21.63 10.70
N GLY A 215 5.35 22.76 10.02
CA GLY A 215 4.96 22.86 8.63
C GLY A 215 3.48 22.58 8.35
N LYS A 216 3.18 21.61 7.51
CA LYS A 216 1.83 21.31 7.02
C LYS A 216 1.45 19.84 7.28
N ASP A 217 0.18 19.52 7.15
CA ASP A 217 -0.37 18.19 7.38
C ASP A 217 -0.36 17.28 6.14
N THR A 218 0.10 17.79 5.02
CA THR A 218 0.14 17.08 3.73
C THR A 218 1.50 17.20 3.07
N ILE A 219 1.83 16.23 2.21
CA ILE A 219 2.93 16.30 1.24
C ILE A 219 2.35 16.18 -0.17
N GLU A 220 3.11 16.60 -1.18
CA GLU A 220 2.71 16.51 -2.58
C GLU A 220 3.49 15.43 -3.31
N GLU A 221 2.74 14.62 -4.09
CA GLU A 221 3.30 13.67 -5.05
C GLU A 221 2.81 14.01 -6.47
N GLU A 222 3.55 13.57 -7.48
CA GLU A 222 3.20 13.80 -8.88
C GLU A 222 3.08 12.48 -9.64
N LEU A 223 1.95 12.30 -10.31
CA LEU A 223 1.64 11.11 -11.08
C LEU A 223 0.97 11.49 -12.41
N PHE A 224 1.57 11.11 -13.54
CA PHE A 224 1.10 11.46 -14.90
C PHE A 224 0.85 12.98 -15.11
N GLY A 225 1.68 13.83 -14.51
CA GLY A 225 1.52 15.28 -14.55
C GLY A 225 0.47 15.85 -13.61
N LEU A 226 -0.29 15.00 -12.90
CA LEU A 226 -1.24 15.42 -11.86
C LEU A 226 -0.52 15.52 -10.51
N LYS A 227 -0.93 16.49 -9.70
CA LYS A 227 -0.46 16.68 -8.33
C LYS A 227 -1.45 16.08 -7.34
N PHE A 228 -0.95 15.35 -6.37
CA PHE A 228 -1.74 14.75 -5.32
C PHE A 228 -1.24 15.19 -3.96
N LYS A 229 -2.10 15.85 -3.20
CA LYS A 229 -1.90 16.05 -1.76
C LYS A 229 -2.19 14.75 -1.04
N ILE A 230 -1.32 14.40 -0.11
CA ILE A 230 -1.37 13.15 0.64
C ILE A 230 -1.18 13.48 2.11
N ASN A 231 -2.11 13.12 2.97
CA ASN A 231 -1.97 13.25 4.42
C ASN A 231 -1.40 11.97 5.05
N LEU A 232 -1.19 11.99 6.37
CA LEU A 232 -0.63 10.87 7.12
C LEU A 232 -1.41 9.55 6.91
N PHE A 233 -2.74 9.62 6.94
CA PHE A 233 -3.63 8.45 6.92
C PHE A 233 -4.15 8.09 5.52
N SER A 234 -3.97 8.97 4.53
CA SER A 234 -4.37 8.67 3.16
C SER A 234 -3.68 7.40 2.64
N PHE A 235 -4.48 6.50 2.07
CA PHE A 235 -3.90 5.44 1.26
C PHE A 235 -3.32 6.04 -0.03
N PHE A 236 -2.09 5.69 -0.30
CA PHE A 236 -1.39 5.97 -1.54
C PHE A 236 -0.36 4.86 -1.72
N GLN A 237 -0.20 4.33 -2.91
CA GLN A 237 0.70 3.21 -3.18
C GLN A 237 2.13 3.52 -2.71
N THR A 238 2.74 2.57 -2.00
CA THR A 238 4.03 2.79 -1.34
C THR A 238 5.25 2.67 -2.26
N ASN A 239 5.04 2.47 -3.55
CA ASN A 239 6.04 2.45 -4.61
C ASN A 239 5.52 3.32 -5.77
N THR A 240 5.93 4.58 -5.84
CA THR A 240 5.44 5.54 -6.84
C THR A 240 5.77 5.10 -8.26
N ASP A 241 6.96 4.57 -8.53
CA ASP A 241 7.34 4.16 -9.88
C ASP A 241 6.64 2.87 -10.32
N GLY A 242 6.46 1.92 -9.40
CA GLY A 242 5.62 0.75 -9.63
C GLY A 242 4.15 1.14 -9.88
N MET A 243 3.63 2.12 -9.12
CA MET A 243 2.27 2.64 -9.30
C MET A 243 2.06 3.26 -10.69
N LYS A 244 3.04 3.98 -11.24
CA LYS A 244 2.98 4.49 -12.61
C LYS A 244 2.78 3.36 -13.62
N ILE A 245 3.49 2.24 -13.44
CA ILE A 245 3.30 1.06 -14.30
C ILE A 245 1.91 0.47 -14.11
N LEU A 246 1.48 0.27 -12.86
CA LEU A 246 0.17 -0.29 -12.53
C LEU A 246 -0.96 0.54 -13.16
N TYR A 247 -0.92 1.85 -12.98
CA TYR A 247 -1.95 2.74 -13.51
C TYR A 247 -1.89 2.91 -15.02
N GLN A 248 -0.69 2.81 -15.63
CA GLN A 248 -0.57 2.73 -17.09
C GLN A 248 -1.27 1.49 -17.63
N LYS A 249 -1.17 0.33 -16.96
CA LYS A 249 -1.90 -0.88 -17.33
C LYS A 249 -3.42 -0.69 -17.26
N VAL A 250 -3.91 0.04 -16.28
CA VAL A 250 -5.33 0.41 -16.19
C VAL A 250 -5.71 1.37 -17.31
N LYS A 251 -4.93 2.45 -17.53
CA LYS A 251 -5.15 3.43 -18.61
C LYS A 251 -5.22 2.78 -20.00
N ASP A 252 -4.31 1.84 -20.28
CA ASP A 252 -4.26 1.16 -21.58
C ASP A 252 -5.54 0.38 -21.93
N LYS A 253 -6.33 0.03 -20.91
CA LYS A 253 -7.60 -0.70 -21.05
C LYS A 253 -8.83 0.21 -21.09
N ILE A 254 -8.67 1.47 -20.68
CA ILE A 254 -9.76 2.47 -20.64
C ILE A 254 -9.36 3.64 -21.51
N LYS A 255 -9.75 3.58 -22.80
CA LYS A 255 -9.46 4.66 -23.75
C LYS A 255 -10.73 5.07 -24.47
N ASN A 256 -10.92 6.38 -24.63
CA ASN A 256 -12.01 6.98 -25.40
C ASN A 256 -13.41 6.54 -24.90
N VAL A 257 -13.58 6.45 -23.59
CA VAL A 257 -14.89 6.21 -22.97
C VAL A 257 -15.61 7.55 -22.84
N ASP A 258 -16.76 7.68 -23.49
CA ASP A 258 -17.61 8.89 -23.44
C ASP A 258 -18.72 8.76 -22.35
N GLY A 259 -18.92 7.55 -21.84
CA GLY A 259 -19.92 7.25 -20.83
C GLY A 259 -19.40 7.40 -19.39
N VAL A 260 -20.17 6.88 -18.44
CA VAL A 260 -19.82 6.97 -17.00
C VAL A 260 -18.85 5.87 -16.61
N ILE A 261 -17.75 6.27 -15.95
CA ILE A 261 -16.75 5.40 -15.34
C ILE A 261 -16.92 5.47 -13.82
N LEU A 262 -17.16 4.33 -13.18
CA LEU A 262 -17.12 4.23 -11.72
C LEU A 262 -15.72 3.78 -11.24
N ASP A 263 -15.18 4.50 -10.27
CA ASP A 263 -13.96 4.14 -9.53
C ASP A 263 -14.37 3.74 -8.10
N LEU A 264 -14.46 2.43 -7.86
CA LEU A 264 -14.91 1.86 -6.59
C LEU A 264 -13.74 1.58 -5.66
N TYR A 265 -13.89 1.93 -4.38
CA TYR A 265 -12.81 1.96 -3.40
C TYR A 265 -11.74 3.00 -3.76
N SER A 266 -12.19 4.18 -4.20
CA SER A 266 -11.35 5.17 -4.90
C SER A 266 -10.26 5.81 -4.04
N GLY A 267 -10.30 5.66 -2.71
CA GLY A 267 -9.36 6.30 -1.79
C GLY A 267 -9.33 7.82 -2.00
N ILE A 268 -8.16 8.39 -2.22
CA ILE A 268 -8.00 9.83 -2.54
C ILE A 268 -8.20 10.13 -4.04
N GLY A 269 -8.83 9.22 -4.79
CA GLY A 269 -9.24 9.40 -6.17
C GLY A 269 -8.11 9.29 -7.20
N THR A 270 -7.02 8.59 -6.90
CA THR A 270 -5.83 8.59 -7.77
C THR A 270 -6.08 7.91 -9.11
N ILE A 271 -6.72 6.74 -9.14
CA ILE A 271 -7.02 6.02 -10.39
C ILE A 271 -8.02 6.81 -11.23
N GLY A 272 -9.15 7.19 -10.64
CA GLY A 272 -10.19 7.94 -11.36
C GLY A 272 -9.69 9.24 -11.97
N GLN A 273 -8.89 10.03 -11.24
CA GLN A 273 -8.31 11.26 -11.76
C GLN A 273 -7.30 11.02 -12.90
N VAL A 274 -6.46 9.98 -12.79
CA VAL A 274 -5.52 9.63 -13.86
C VAL A 274 -6.27 9.19 -15.12
N ILE A 275 -7.36 8.43 -14.97
CA ILE A 275 -8.19 7.97 -16.09
C ILE A 275 -8.94 9.13 -16.75
N SER A 276 -9.41 10.10 -15.99
CA SER A 276 -10.17 11.25 -16.53
C SER A 276 -9.37 12.12 -17.49
N GLN A 277 -8.03 12.07 -17.47
CA GLN A 277 -7.20 12.85 -18.40
C GLN A 277 -7.38 12.45 -19.88
N GLU A 278 -7.72 11.21 -20.19
CA GLU A 278 -7.80 10.65 -21.55
C GLU A 278 -9.22 10.22 -21.93
N ASN A 279 -10.19 10.48 -21.07
CA ASN A 279 -11.59 10.10 -21.30
C ASN A 279 -12.49 11.33 -21.15
N SER A 280 -13.43 11.52 -22.09
CA SER A 280 -14.44 12.59 -22.05
C SER A 280 -15.61 12.23 -21.15
N GLY A 281 -15.71 10.97 -20.72
CA GLY A 281 -16.76 10.47 -19.85
C GLY A 281 -16.63 10.98 -18.41
N LYS A 282 -17.78 11.02 -17.73
CA LYS A 282 -17.85 11.38 -16.30
C LYS A 282 -17.20 10.31 -15.44
N VAL A 283 -16.31 10.69 -14.52
CA VAL A 283 -15.73 9.80 -13.53
C VAL A 283 -16.38 10.02 -12.18
N ILE A 284 -16.90 8.94 -11.57
CA ILE A 284 -17.52 8.96 -10.24
C ILE A 284 -16.73 8.00 -9.33
N GLY A 285 -16.08 8.53 -8.30
CA GLY A 285 -15.37 7.75 -7.29
C GLY A 285 -16.25 7.49 -6.06
N ILE A 286 -16.21 6.29 -5.51
CA ILE A 286 -16.93 5.92 -4.29
C ILE A 286 -15.92 5.40 -3.26
N GLU A 287 -15.92 5.98 -2.08
CA GLU A 287 -15.03 5.63 -0.98
C GLU A 287 -15.78 5.78 0.35
N ILE A 288 -15.54 4.85 1.28
CA ILE A 288 -16.20 4.84 2.58
C ILE A 288 -15.59 5.83 3.59
N VAL A 289 -14.31 6.16 3.41
CA VAL A 289 -13.56 7.04 4.32
C VAL A 289 -13.79 8.50 3.92
N GLU A 290 -14.52 9.25 4.75
CA GLU A 290 -14.89 10.64 4.49
C GLU A 290 -13.64 11.54 4.24
N ASP A 291 -12.59 11.41 5.05
CA ASP A 291 -11.35 12.18 4.89
C ASP A 291 -10.65 11.89 3.55
N ALA A 292 -10.74 10.65 3.06
CA ALA A 292 -10.19 10.28 1.76
C ALA A 292 -10.99 10.92 0.62
N VAL A 293 -12.32 10.94 0.71
CA VAL A 293 -13.21 11.62 -0.27
C VAL A 293 -12.97 13.12 -0.27
N LYS A 294 -12.82 13.74 0.89
CA LYS A 294 -12.46 15.15 0.98
C LYS A 294 -11.16 15.44 0.25
N MET A 295 -10.13 14.64 0.50
CA MET A 295 -8.84 14.76 -0.17
C MET A 295 -8.96 14.51 -1.69
N ALA A 296 -9.79 13.55 -2.12
CA ALA A 296 -10.05 13.28 -3.53
C ALA A 296 -10.64 14.50 -4.25
N LYS A 297 -11.62 15.18 -3.62
CA LYS A 297 -12.23 16.42 -4.14
C LYS A 297 -11.22 17.57 -4.21
N GLU A 298 -10.37 17.72 -3.19
CA GLU A 298 -9.30 18.72 -3.18
C GLU A 298 -8.28 18.46 -4.30
N ASN A 299 -7.89 17.19 -4.50
CA ASN A 299 -6.96 16.79 -5.54
C ASN A 299 -7.56 16.99 -6.95
N ALA A 300 -8.84 16.65 -7.16
CA ALA A 300 -9.51 16.91 -8.44
C ALA A 300 -9.55 18.42 -8.75
N LYS A 301 -9.88 19.25 -7.76
CA LYS A 301 -9.86 20.71 -7.90
C LYS A 301 -8.46 21.24 -8.20
N LEU A 302 -7.43 20.73 -7.51
CA LEU A 302 -6.02 21.10 -7.73
C LEU A 302 -5.57 20.83 -9.17
N ASN A 303 -6.09 19.75 -9.75
CA ASN A 303 -5.76 19.31 -11.11
C ASN A 303 -6.75 19.82 -12.18
N ASN A 304 -7.74 20.65 -11.83
CA ASN A 304 -8.81 21.12 -12.72
C ASN A 304 -9.54 19.99 -13.45
N LEU A 305 -9.83 18.89 -12.74
CA LEU A 305 -10.54 17.73 -13.26
C LEU A 305 -11.99 17.73 -12.79
N ASP A 306 -12.92 17.38 -13.69
CA ASP A 306 -14.34 17.20 -13.40
C ASP A 306 -14.62 15.74 -12.98
N CYS A 307 -14.14 15.39 -11.78
CA CYS A 307 -14.39 14.09 -11.15
C CYS A 307 -15.31 14.27 -9.95
N GLU A 308 -16.35 13.46 -9.85
CA GLU A 308 -17.23 13.42 -8.69
C GLU A 308 -16.76 12.36 -7.69
N PHE A 309 -16.78 12.69 -6.40
CA PHE A 309 -16.44 11.73 -5.34
C PHE A 309 -17.53 11.68 -4.28
N ILE A 310 -17.99 10.47 -3.94
CA ILE A 310 -19.12 10.20 -3.05
C ILE A 310 -18.63 9.42 -1.83
N VAL A 311 -18.99 9.91 -0.63
CA VAL A 311 -18.76 9.16 0.62
C VAL A 311 -19.83 8.09 0.74
N GLY A 312 -19.39 6.84 0.88
CA GLY A 312 -20.31 5.76 1.18
C GLY A 312 -19.76 4.35 0.99
N ASP A 313 -20.46 3.42 1.57
CA ASP A 313 -20.23 1.99 1.36
C ASP A 313 -20.62 1.63 -0.08
N VAL A 314 -19.65 1.13 -0.86
CA VAL A 314 -19.85 0.73 -2.26
C VAL A 314 -21.12 -0.11 -2.42
N THR A 315 -21.34 -1.09 -1.53
CA THR A 315 -22.50 -2.01 -1.60
C THR A 315 -23.86 -1.33 -1.37
N LYS A 316 -23.87 -0.10 -0.85
CA LYS A 316 -25.09 0.69 -0.60
C LYS A 316 -25.27 1.78 -1.64
N VAL A 317 -24.26 2.62 -1.83
CA VAL A 317 -24.29 3.79 -2.73
C VAL A 317 -24.50 3.37 -4.18
N VAL A 318 -23.92 2.25 -4.58
CA VAL A 318 -24.09 1.66 -5.91
C VAL A 318 -25.55 1.56 -6.35
N ARG A 319 -26.50 1.31 -5.43
CA ARG A 319 -27.94 1.17 -5.76
C ARG A 319 -28.64 2.50 -6.02
N ASP A 320 -28.05 3.60 -5.58
CA ASP A 320 -28.62 4.93 -5.72
C ASP A 320 -28.16 5.64 -7.00
N ILE A 321 -27.15 5.08 -7.69
CA ILE A 321 -26.65 5.60 -8.96
C ILE A 321 -27.63 5.23 -10.07
N LYS A 322 -28.17 6.25 -10.73
CA LYS A 322 -29.16 6.10 -11.81
C LYS A 322 -28.55 6.21 -13.22
N GLU A 323 -27.32 6.67 -13.29
CA GLU A 323 -26.59 6.80 -14.54
C GLU A 323 -26.31 5.42 -15.15
N LYS A 324 -26.37 5.36 -16.48
CA LYS A 324 -25.89 4.17 -17.18
C LYS A 324 -24.38 4.08 -17.08
N ILE A 325 -23.88 3.02 -16.45
CA ILE A 325 -22.47 2.81 -16.24
C ILE A 325 -21.88 2.03 -17.43
N ASP A 326 -20.85 2.60 -18.06
CA ASP A 326 -20.18 1.96 -19.19
C ASP A 326 -18.94 1.19 -18.75
N PHE A 327 -18.24 1.65 -17.71
CA PHE A 327 -17.02 1.05 -17.21
C PHE A 327 -16.94 1.10 -15.70
N ILE A 328 -16.42 0.04 -15.08
CA ILE A 328 -16.15 0.01 -13.64
C ILE A 328 -14.69 -0.36 -13.40
N ILE A 329 -14.04 0.38 -12.51
CA ILE A 329 -12.75 0.06 -11.93
C ILE A 329 -12.99 -0.33 -10.48
N VAL A 330 -12.40 -1.43 -10.03
CA VAL A 330 -12.43 -1.85 -8.63
C VAL A 330 -11.02 -2.09 -8.12
N ASP A 331 -10.63 -1.41 -7.06
CA ASP A 331 -9.35 -1.62 -6.34
C ASP A 331 -9.65 -1.88 -4.86
N PRO A 332 -10.19 -3.06 -4.50
CA PRO A 332 -10.69 -3.34 -3.17
C PRO A 332 -9.55 -3.64 -2.19
N PRO A 333 -9.82 -3.60 -0.88
CA PRO A 333 -8.86 -3.98 0.15
C PRO A 333 -8.47 -5.48 0.03
N ARG A 334 -7.42 -5.89 0.74
CA ARG A 334 -6.88 -7.26 0.74
C ARG A 334 -7.90 -8.36 1.00
N ALA A 335 -9.03 -8.05 1.63
CA ALA A 335 -10.12 -8.99 1.89
C ALA A 335 -10.94 -9.33 0.63
N GLY A 336 -10.76 -8.60 -0.48
CA GLY A 336 -11.60 -8.70 -1.68
C GLY A 336 -12.96 -8.03 -1.49
N ILE A 337 -13.90 -8.38 -2.36
CA ILE A 337 -15.26 -7.86 -2.37
C ILE A 337 -16.20 -8.94 -1.80
N THR A 338 -17.20 -8.55 -1.02
CA THR A 338 -18.21 -9.52 -0.59
C THR A 338 -18.99 -10.05 -1.80
N ARG A 339 -19.48 -11.31 -1.72
CA ARG A 339 -20.28 -11.89 -2.79
C ARG A 339 -21.41 -10.95 -3.24
N LYS A 340 -22.14 -10.37 -2.29
CA LYS A 340 -23.22 -9.42 -2.60
C LYS A 340 -22.68 -8.16 -3.29
N GLY A 341 -21.52 -7.65 -2.89
CA GLY A 341 -20.89 -6.50 -3.54
C GLY A 341 -20.56 -6.78 -5.00
N VAL A 342 -20.04 -7.97 -5.32
CA VAL A 342 -19.80 -8.36 -6.72
C VAL A 342 -21.13 -8.46 -7.50
N GLU A 343 -22.17 -9.06 -6.93
CA GLU A 343 -23.50 -9.15 -7.54
C GLU A 343 -24.12 -7.76 -7.78
N ASP A 344 -23.98 -6.83 -6.81
CA ASP A 344 -24.42 -5.44 -6.93
C ASP A 344 -23.65 -4.70 -8.06
N ILE A 345 -22.33 -4.90 -8.18
CA ILE A 345 -21.50 -4.35 -9.28
C ILE A 345 -21.97 -4.89 -10.63
N CYS A 346 -22.22 -6.18 -10.73
CA CYS A 346 -22.71 -6.82 -11.97
C CYS A 346 -24.08 -6.29 -12.38
N SER A 347 -24.93 -5.86 -11.43
CA SER A 347 -26.28 -5.36 -11.71
C SER A 347 -26.32 -4.07 -12.53
N PHE A 348 -25.24 -3.27 -12.54
CA PHE A 348 -25.09 -2.11 -13.45
C PHE A 348 -24.94 -2.52 -14.91
N ASN A 349 -24.63 -3.77 -15.17
CA ASN A 349 -24.40 -4.28 -16.51
C ASN A 349 -23.35 -3.50 -17.31
N PRO A 350 -22.19 -3.10 -16.70
CA PRO A 350 -21.16 -2.38 -17.44
C PRO A 350 -20.61 -3.28 -18.56
N LYS A 351 -20.19 -2.67 -19.66
CA LYS A 351 -19.56 -3.42 -20.76
C LYS A 351 -18.24 -4.05 -20.32
N ASN A 352 -17.48 -3.32 -19.52
CA ASN A 352 -16.18 -3.78 -19.04
C ASN A 352 -15.98 -3.46 -17.57
N ILE A 353 -15.21 -4.33 -16.91
CA ILE A 353 -14.77 -4.16 -15.52
C ILE A 353 -13.26 -4.37 -15.48
N ILE A 354 -12.53 -3.45 -14.85
CA ILE A 354 -11.15 -3.66 -14.46
C ILE A 354 -11.12 -3.94 -12.96
N TYR A 355 -10.47 -5.04 -12.61
CA TYR A 355 -10.19 -5.40 -11.22
C TYR A 355 -8.68 -5.27 -10.96
N VAL A 356 -8.29 -4.39 -10.04
CA VAL A 356 -6.93 -4.29 -9.50
C VAL A 356 -6.89 -5.03 -8.18
N SER A 357 -5.89 -5.88 -7.96
CA SER A 357 -5.84 -6.71 -6.75
C SER A 357 -4.43 -6.89 -6.21
N CYS A 358 -4.26 -6.61 -4.94
CA CYS A 358 -3.03 -6.92 -4.18
C CYS A 358 -3.02 -8.33 -3.57
N ASN A 359 -4.12 -9.10 -3.69
CA ASN A 359 -4.25 -10.44 -3.13
C ASN A 359 -4.84 -11.44 -4.13
N PRO A 360 -4.02 -12.23 -4.81
CA PRO A 360 -4.51 -13.17 -5.82
C PRO A 360 -5.52 -14.20 -5.31
N LYS A 361 -5.50 -14.54 -4.03
CA LYS A 361 -6.44 -15.55 -3.47
C LYS A 361 -7.86 -15.02 -3.38
N THR A 362 -8.04 -13.79 -2.87
CA THR A 362 -9.36 -13.15 -2.81
C THR A 362 -9.84 -12.76 -4.19
N LEU A 363 -8.93 -12.31 -5.07
CA LEU A 363 -9.23 -12.08 -6.48
C LEU A 363 -9.90 -13.29 -7.13
N ILE A 364 -9.36 -14.51 -6.96
CA ILE A 364 -9.93 -15.73 -7.54
C ILE A 364 -11.38 -15.97 -7.08
N GLU A 365 -11.65 -15.78 -5.79
CA GLU A 365 -13.00 -15.97 -5.27
C GLU A 365 -13.98 -14.95 -5.89
N ASP A 366 -13.56 -13.71 -6.03
CA ASP A 366 -14.35 -12.66 -6.66
C ASP A 366 -14.55 -12.93 -8.17
N LEU A 367 -13.50 -13.34 -8.88
CA LEU A 367 -13.58 -13.69 -10.32
C LEU A 367 -14.59 -14.80 -10.58
N LYS A 368 -14.66 -15.83 -9.71
CA LYS A 368 -15.67 -16.90 -9.85
C LYS A 368 -17.10 -16.35 -9.82
N ILE A 369 -17.34 -15.27 -9.07
CA ILE A 369 -18.67 -14.65 -8.99
C ILE A 369 -18.94 -13.84 -10.27
N PHE A 370 -17.95 -13.04 -10.74
CA PHE A 370 -18.08 -12.32 -12.01
C PHE A 370 -18.35 -13.25 -13.18
N LEU A 371 -17.62 -14.38 -13.29
CA LEU A 371 -17.82 -15.38 -14.34
C LEU A 371 -19.24 -16.00 -14.33
N ARG A 372 -19.87 -16.16 -13.15
CA ARG A 372 -21.25 -16.64 -13.01
C ARG A 372 -22.28 -15.57 -13.40
N ASN A 373 -21.89 -14.31 -13.44
CA ASN A 373 -22.73 -13.15 -13.77
C ASN A 373 -22.49 -12.65 -15.22
N GLU A 374 -22.22 -13.57 -16.14
CA GLU A 374 -22.09 -13.29 -17.59
C GLU A 374 -20.88 -12.40 -17.97
N TYR A 375 -19.82 -12.39 -17.15
CA TYR A 375 -18.54 -11.79 -17.53
C TYR A 375 -17.54 -12.87 -17.94
N PHE A 376 -16.62 -12.51 -18.81
CA PHE A 376 -15.46 -13.33 -19.16
C PHE A 376 -14.18 -12.52 -19.04
N ILE A 377 -13.08 -13.20 -18.76
CA ILE A 377 -11.78 -12.55 -18.54
C ILE A 377 -11.06 -12.42 -19.87
N LYS A 378 -10.87 -11.19 -20.34
CA LYS A 378 -10.08 -10.89 -21.54
C LYS A 378 -8.59 -10.97 -21.28
N THR A 379 -8.12 -10.21 -20.30
CA THR A 379 -6.69 -10.16 -20.00
C THR A 379 -6.43 -10.20 -18.51
N ILE A 380 -5.35 -10.89 -18.15
CA ILE A 380 -4.74 -10.83 -16.82
C ILE A 380 -3.30 -10.36 -17.02
N GLU A 381 -2.89 -9.35 -16.29
CA GLU A 381 -1.50 -8.93 -16.23
C GLU A 381 -1.13 -8.53 -14.81
N CYS A 382 0.15 -8.60 -14.50
CA CYS A 382 0.64 -8.36 -13.15
C CYS A 382 1.70 -7.26 -13.14
N VAL A 383 1.91 -6.67 -11.96
CA VAL A 383 2.96 -5.69 -11.71
C VAL A 383 3.68 -6.05 -10.42
N ASP A 384 5.00 -6.09 -10.45
CA ASP A 384 5.81 -6.24 -9.25
C ASP A 384 5.94 -4.92 -8.51
N MET A 385 4.89 -4.57 -7.76
CA MET A 385 4.87 -3.38 -6.90
C MET A 385 5.81 -3.49 -5.69
N PHE A 386 6.14 -4.73 -5.28
CA PHE A 386 6.87 -5.01 -4.05
C PHE A 386 8.03 -5.97 -4.29
N PRO A 387 9.11 -5.51 -4.98
CA PRO A 387 10.34 -6.29 -5.10
C PRO A 387 10.84 -6.84 -3.77
N ASN A 388 11.53 -7.97 -3.82
CA ASN A 388 12.06 -8.68 -2.65
C ASN A 388 11.00 -9.29 -1.72
N THR A 389 9.72 -9.24 -2.10
CA THR A 389 8.61 -9.87 -1.40
C THR A 389 7.84 -10.82 -2.33
N HIS A 390 6.94 -11.62 -1.77
CA HIS A 390 6.05 -12.50 -2.55
C HIS A 390 4.80 -11.79 -3.09
N HIS A 391 4.60 -10.52 -2.73
CA HIS A 391 3.43 -9.76 -3.16
C HIS A 391 3.53 -9.40 -4.65
N VAL A 392 2.36 -9.37 -5.29
CA VAL A 392 2.19 -8.97 -6.69
C VAL A 392 0.83 -8.29 -6.84
N GLU A 393 0.77 -7.23 -7.64
CA GLU A 393 -0.47 -6.61 -8.05
C GLU A 393 -0.95 -7.24 -9.35
N THR A 394 -2.25 -7.47 -9.45
CA THR A 394 -2.86 -8.11 -10.63
C THR A 394 -3.93 -7.19 -11.19
N VAL A 395 -3.90 -6.96 -12.51
CA VAL A 395 -4.91 -6.19 -13.25
C VAL A 395 -5.66 -7.15 -14.17
N VAL A 396 -6.97 -7.27 -13.95
CA VAL A 396 -7.85 -8.13 -14.72
C VAL A 396 -8.85 -7.29 -15.49
N LEU A 397 -8.88 -7.44 -16.82
CA LEU A 397 -9.94 -6.87 -17.64
C LEU A 397 -10.99 -7.97 -17.90
N MET A 398 -12.20 -7.67 -17.52
CA MET A 398 -13.38 -8.49 -17.82
C MET A 398 -14.32 -7.75 -18.76
N SER A 399 -14.98 -8.50 -19.65
CA SER A 399 -16.03 -7.97 -20.51
C SER A 399 -17.29 -8.79 -20.35
N ARG A 400 -18.41 -8.14 -20.55
CA ARG A 400 -19.71 -8.82 -20.52
C ARG A 400 -19.90 -9.64 -21.78
N VAL A 401 -20.51 -10.82 -21.63
CA VAL A 401 -20.93 -11.65 -22.78
C VAL A 401 -22.09 -10.95 -23.47
N GLU A 402 -21.88 -10.56 -24.73
CA GLU A 402 -22.98 -10.04 -25.56
C GLU A 402 -23.91 -11.19 -25.94
N LYS A 403 -25.23 -10.99 -25.70
CA LYS A 403 -26.27 -11.96 -26.09
C LYS A 403 -26.72 -11.72 -27.49
#